data_66d10f3d8a53a6a1bcd3e8b06ede45d3
#
_entry.id   66d10f3d8a53a6a1bcd3e8b06ede45d3
#
_cell.length_a   1.000
_cell.length_b   1.000
_cell.length_c   1.000
_cell.angle_alpha   90.00
_cell.angle_beta   90.00
_cell.angle_gamma   90.00
#
_symmetry.space_group_name_H-M   'P 1'
#
loop_
_entity.id
_entity.type
_entity.pdbx_description
1 polymer ?
#
loop_
_entity_poly.entity_id
_entity_poly.type
_entity_poly.pdbx_seq_one_letter_code
_entity_poly.pdbx_strand_id
1 'polypeptide(L)'
;MSRGFANPLTELAEFEELQRSLAKKQGPVQVSGCLDSQKVHLMQETMADRPWKLVVTYDDARARELYDDFGCFRDNVWLYPAKDLLFYSADIHGNLLTRERLQVLRHLMEDQNGVVVTTMDGLMDHLLPLRCMQEQVLHLETGQELDLEAWKLRLAELGYERMPQVDGMGQFSVRGGILDIYPLTEELPVRIELWDTEVDSIRTFDLESQRSIEQLEEIDIYPATEIVLTKKQAREGIERIRSEAKVFAEKLRAQQNTEEAYRISGIVKELTEGIEEGWKQTGLDAWISYFNKETVSFLDYFDPERSMIFLDEPLRLKEQGEAVELEFRESMEHRLEKGYLLPGQTGLLYPVREILARAQRKDTVYLTGLEQKLPGMTTEKRFFFDVRNMNSYQNSFEMLIKDLT
;
A
#
# COMPACT_ATOMS: atom_id res chain seq x y z
N MET A 1 -23.29 -1.06 -12.82
CA MET A 1 -23.78 0.15 -13.49
C MET A 1 -23.21 0.29 -14.88
N SER A 2 -23.91 0.88 -15.76
CA SER A 2 -24.03 0.60 -17.18
C SER A 2 -22.76 0.84 -18.02
N ARG A 3 -22.48 -0.09 -18.92
CA ARG A 3 -21.56 -0.01 -20.06
C ARG A 3 -21.88 1.13 -21.06
N GLY A 4 -22.76 2.07 -20.73
CA GLY A 4 -23.21 3.14 -21.63
C GLY A 4 -22.16 4.20 -21.96
N PHE A 5 -21.06 4.31 -21.16
CA PHE A 5 -19.99 5.27 -21.40
C PHE A 5 -18.75 4.66 -22.08
N ALA A 6 -18.68 3.34 -22.25
CA ALA A 6 -17.53 2.66 -22.81
C ALA A 6 -17.42 2.76 -24.35
N ASN A 7 -18.55 2.89 -25.03
CA ASN A 7 -18.62 2.81 -26.49
C ASN A 7 -17.88 3.91 -27.27
N PRO A 8 -17.83 5.21 -26.83
CA PRO A 8 -17.22 6.26 -27.64
C PRO A 8 -15.74 6.02 -27.98
N LEU A 9 -14.97 5.40 -27.06
CA LEU A 9 -13.56 5.11 -27.32
C LEU A 9 -13.36 4.06 -28.42
N THR A 10 -14.25 3.10 -28.55
CA THR A 10 -14.15 2.05 -29.56
C THR A 10 -14.38 2.55 -30.99
N GLU A 11 -14.92 3.76 -31.15
CA GLU A 11 -15.10 4.43 -32.44
C GLU A 11 -13.80 5.12 -32.91
N LEU A 12 -12.81 5.26 -32.01
CA LEU A 12 -11.52 5.88 -32.33
C LEU A 12 -10.52 4.82 -32.86
N ALA A 13 -10.03 5.04 -34.06
CA ALA A 13 -9.05 4.15 -34.69
C ALA A 13 -7.76 4.06 -33.86
N GLU A 14 -7.36 5.16 -33.23
CA GLU A 14 -6.20 5.24 -32.35
C GLU A 14 -6.35 4.35 -31.11
N PHE A 15 -7.57 4.23 -30.56
CA PHE A 15 -7.84 3.36 -29.43
C PHE A 15 -7.76 1.88 -29.80
N GLU A 16 -8.31 1.50 -30.95
CA GLU A 16 -8.16 0.13 -31.46
C GLU A 16 -6.70 -0.24 -31.69
N GLU A 17 -5.91 0.71 -32.25
CA GLU A 17 -4.49 0.48 -32.49
C GLU A 17 -3.69 0.37 -31.17
N LEU A 18 -4.03 1.18 -30.16
CA LEU A 18 -3.49 1.08 -28.81
C LEU A 18 -3.74 -0.31 -28.23
N GLN A 19 -5.00 -0.76 -28.24
CA GLN A 19 -5.38 -2.09 -27.74
C GLN A 19 -4.61 -3.21 -28.45
N ARG A 20 -4.50 -3.16 -29.76
CA ARG A 20 -3.74 -4.15 -30.55
C ARG A 20 -2.24 -4.12 -30.23
N SER A 21 -1.68 -2.96 -29.95
CA SER A 21 -0.26 -2.80 -29.58
C SER A 21 0.00 -3.42 -28.21
N LEU A 22 -0.84 -3.14 -27.22
CA LEU A 22 -0.73 -3.69 -25.88
C LEU A 22 -0.93 -5.22 -25.86
N ALA A 23 -1.89 -5.72 -26.63
CA ALA A 23 -2.12 -7.17 -26.74
C ALA A 23 -0.89 -7.94 -27.31
N LYS A 24 -0.01 -7.27 -28.08
CA LYS A 24 1.22 -7.86 -28.59
C LYS A 24 2.38 -7.85 -27.60
N LYS A 25 2.22 -7.20 -26.43
CA LYS A 25 3.25 -7.09 -25.38
C LYS A 25 4.60 -6.62 -25.91
N GLN A 26 4.59 -5.59 -26.77
CA GLN A 26 5.79 -5.07 -27.43
C GLN A 26 6.60 -4.09 -26.55
N GLY A 27 6.20 -3.88 -25.30
CA GLY A 27 6.83 -2.96 -24.35
C GLY A 27 5.98 -1.72 -24.05
N PRO A 28 6.52 -0.74 -23.30
CA PRO A 28 5.77 0.43 -22.87
C PRO A 28 5.32 1.30 -24.06
N VAL A 29 4.11 1.81 -23.97
CA VAL A 29 3.54 2.75 -24.95
C VAL A 29 3.33 4.12 -24.30
N GLN A 30 3.37 5.18 -25.13
CA GLN A 30 3.04 6.52 -24.69
C GLN A 30 1.73 6.96 -25.34
N VAL A 31 0.82 7.48 -24.51
CA VAL A 31 -0.42 8.10 -24.94
C VAL A 31 -0.39 9.57 -24.54
N SER A 32 -0.69 10.45 -25.48
CA SER A 32 -0.74 11.91 -25.27
C SER A 32 -2.03 12.51 -25.82
N GLY A 33 -2.37 13.73 -25.36
CA GLY A 33 -3.54 14.49 -25.79
C GLY A 33 -4.79 14.33 -24.91
N CYS A 34 -4.86 13.31 -24.06
CA CYS A 34 -5.94 13.19 -23.08
C CYS A 34 -5.69 14.07 -21.85
N LEU A 35 -6.71 14.73 -21.37
CA LEU A 35 -6.66 15.61 -20.20
C LEU A 35 -7.68 15.15 -19.13
N ASP A 36 -7.35 15.41 -17.86
CA ASP A 36 -8.24 15.24 -16.71
C ASP A 36 -9.02 13.90 -16.71
N SER A 37 -10.34 13.93 -16.57
CA SER A 37 -11.22 12.74 -16.55
C SER A 37 -11.19 11.90 -17.83
N GLN A 38 -10.74 12.47 -18.96
CA GLN A 38 -10.54 11.71 -20.19
C GLN A 38 -9.43 10.66 -20.04
N LYS A 39 -8.37 10.98 -19.29
CA LYS A 39 -7.33 10.00 -18.95
C LYS A 39 -7.92 8.82 -18.19
N VAL A 40 -8.82 9.11 -17.23
CA VAL A 40 -9.47 8.06 -16.42
C VAL A 40 -10.34 7.15 -17.28
N HIS A 41 -11.15 7.73 -18.18
CA HIS A 41 -11.94 6.96 -19.13
C HIS A 41 -11.07 6.07 -20.03
N LEU A 42 -9.97 6.62 -20.57
CA LEU A 42 -9.02 5.85 -21.37
C LEU A 42 -8.40 4.71 -20.55
N MET A 43 -7.93 4.98 -19.32
CA MET A 43 -7.33 3.97 -18.44
C MET A 43 -8.35 2.89 -18.09
N GLN A 44 -9.62 3.26 -17.85
CA GLN A 44 -10.70 2.32 -17.52
C GLN A 44 -10.92 1.32 -18.64
N GLU A 45 -10.95 1.78 -19.89
CA GLU A 45 -11.28 0.96 -21.05
C GLU A 45 -10.05 0.26 -21.67
N THR A 46 -8.85 0.75 -21.39
CA THR A 46 -7.62 0.12 -21.89
C THR A 46 -7.40 -1.25 -21.24
N MET A 47 -7.34 -2.31 -22.07
CA MET A 47 -7.19 -3.70 -21.61
C MET A 47 -8.17 -4.02 -20.48
N ALA A 48 -9.47 -3.81 -20.74
CA ALA A 48 -10.55 -3.94 -19.76
C ALA A 48 -10.71 -5.36 -19.19
N ASP A 49 -10.15 -6.37 -19.87
CA ASP A 49 -10.08 -7.78 -19.47
C ASP A 49 -9.01 -8.04 -18.39
N ARG A 50 -8.05 -7.12 -18.20
CA ARG A 50 -7.05 -7.27 -17.13
C ARG A 50 -7.68 -7.01 -15.77
N PRO A 51 -7.54 -7.95 -14.81
CA PRO A 51 -8.17 -7.81 -13.49
C PRO A 51 -7.67 -6.60 -12.73
N TRP A 52 -6.38 -6.24 -12.83
CA TRP A 52 -5.79 -5.18 -12.05
C TRP A 52 -5.27 -4.02 -12.90
N LYS A 53 -5.47 -2.81 -12.41
CA LYS A 53 -4.85 -1.59 -12.92
C LYS A 53 -4.14 -0.87 -11.79
N LEU A 54 -2.86 -0.60 -11.95
CA LEU A 54 -2.09 0.26 -11.07
C LEU A 54 -1.89 1.60 -11.75
N VAL A 55 -2.39 2.65 -11.13
CA VAL A 55 -2.26 4.04 -11.60
C VAL A 55 -1.32 4.77 -10.66
N VAL A 56 -0.21 5.25 -11.20
CA VAL A 56 0.81 5.97 -10.44
C VAL A 56 0.82 7.43 -10.87
N THR A 57 0.69 8.33 -9.91
CA THR A 57 0.74 9.77 -10.15
C THR A 57 1.77 10.48 -9.27
N TYR A 58 1.92 11.80 -9.42
CA TYR A 58 3.06 12.55 -8.90
C TYR A 58 2.83 13.15 -7.50
N ASP A 59 1.60 13.30 -7.04
CA ASP A 59 1.29 13.77 -5.69
C ASP A 59 -0.06 13.23 -5.16
N ASP A 60 -0.30 13.38 -3.86
CA ASP A 60 -1.49 12.88 -3.18
C ASP A 60 -2.78 13.59 -3.63
N ALA A 61 -2.71 14.88 -3.97
CA ALA A 61 -3.88 15.62 -4.43
C ALA A 61 -4.38 15.03 -5.76
N ARG A 62 -3.44 14.79 -6.69
CA ARG A 62 -3.77 14.16 -7.96
C ARG A 62 -4.19 12.70 -7.79
N ALA A 63 -3.61 11.98 -6.86
CA ALA A 63 -4.02 10.60 -6.56
C ALA A 63 -5.48 10.54 -6.06
N ARG A 64 -5.90 11.48 -5.22
CA ARG A 64 -7.29 11.59 -4.74
C ARG A 64 -8.26 11.97 -5.87
N GLU A 65 -7.89 12.93 -6.74
CA GLU A 65 -8.69 13.28 -7.92
C GLU A 65 -8.91 12.06 -8.83
N LEU A 66 -7.85 11.30 -9.12
CA LEU A 66 -7.96 10.09 -9.94
C LEU A 66 -8.81 9.01 -9.26
N TYR A 67 -8.65 8.84 -7.94
CA TYR A 67 -9.47 7.91 -7.16
C TYR A 67 -10.97 8.27 -7.25
N ASP A 68 -11.32 9.54 -7.04
CA ASP A 68 -12.70 10.02 -7.13
C ASP A 68 -13.27 9.87 -8.54
N ASP A 69 -12.47 10.21 -9.56
CA ASP A 69 -12.86 10.08 -10.97
C ASP A 69 -13.10 8.61 -11.35
N PHE A 70 -12.25 7.67 -10.92
CA PHE A 70 -12.48 6.24 -11.12
C PHE A 70 -13.73 5.73 -10.40
N GLY A 71 -14.05 6.28 -9.22
CA GLY A 71 -15.28 6.00 -8.48
C GLY A 71 -16.56 6.29 -9.26
N CYS A 72 -16.49 7.17 -10.28
CA CYS A 72 -17.61 7.41 -11.20
C CYS A 72 -17.87 6.23 -12.17
N PHE A 73 -16.89 5.36 -12.39
CA PHE A 73 -16.96 4.23 -13.33
C PHE A 73 -17.16 2.89 -12.64
N ARG A 74 -16.63 2.73 -11.41
CA ARG A 74 -16.61 1.44 -10.71
C ARG A 74 -16.48 1.61 -9.20
N ASP A 75 -16.94 0.63 -8.45
CA ASP A 75 -16.89 0.63 -6.98
C ASP A 75 -15.54 0.11 -6.44
N ASN A 76 -14.86 -0.80 -7.17
CA ASN A 76 -13.61 -1.42 -6.77
C ASN A 76 -12.39 -0.56 -7.18
N VAL A 77 -12.25 0.55 -6.48
CA VAL A 77 -11.12 1.50 -6.58
C VAL A 77 -10.55 1.72 -5.19
N TRP A 78 -9.24 1.70 -5.08
CA TRP A 78 -8.55 1.89 -3.80
C TRP A 78 -7.39 2.87 -3.95
N LEU A 79 -7.18 3.65 -2.90
CA LEU A 79 -6.02 4.51 -2.76
C LEU A 79 -4.98 3.79 -1.89
N TYR A 80 -3.75 3.67 -2.40
CA TYR A 80 -2.62 3.16 -1.63
C TYR A 80 -1.68 4.32 -1.31
N PRO A 81 -1.76 4.88 -0.09
CA PRO A 81 -0.98 6.05 0.29
C PRO A 81 0.47 5.70 0.57
N ALA A 82 1.39 6.63 0.29
CA ALA A 82 2.78 6.53 0.70
C ALA A 82 2.92 6.68 2.22
N LYS A 83 3.96 6.08 2.79
CA LYS A 83 4.35 6.32 4.19
C LYS A 83 5.26 7.53 4.26
N ASP A 84 5.06 8.36 5.28
CA ASP A 84 6.03 9.39 5.60
C ASP A 84 7.22 8.77 6.35
N LEU A 85 8.26 8.42 5.60
CA LEU A 85 9.45 7.78 6.15
C LEU A 85 10.35 8.73 6.96
N LEU A 86 10.11 10.04 6.91
CA LEU A 86 10.89 11.03 7.66
C LEU A 86 10.42 11.15 9.10
N PHE A 87 9.16 10.90 9.39
CA PHE A 87 8.53 11.06 10.70
C PHE A 87 8.19 9.74 11.40
N TYR A 88 8.99 8.71 11.21
CA TYR A 88 8.80 7.40 11.85
C TYR A 88 8.59 7.40 13.38
N SER A 89 8.94 8.48 14.03
CA SER A 89 8.81 8.61 15.50
C SER A 89 7.51 9.26 15.95
N ALA A 90 6.69 9.73 15.03
CA ALA A 90 5.42 10.36 15.36
C ALA A 90 4.28 9.45 14.95
N ASP A 91 3.67 8.78 15.91
CA ASP A 91 2.39 8.06 15.80
C ASP A 91 1.20 8.97 15.40
N ILE A 92 1.47 10.01 14.58
CA ILE A 92 0.50 11.07 14.28
C ILE A 92 -0.57 10.59 13.29
N HIS A 93 -0.27 9.60 12.45
CA HIS A 93 -1.20 9.13 11.42
C HIS A 93 -2.03 7.90 11.83
N GLY A 94 -1.79 7.36 13.01
CA GLY A 94 -2.63 6.34 13.63
C GLY A 94 -2.94 5.15 12.73
N ASN A 95 -3.96 4.42 13.10
CA ASN A 95 -4.45 3.24 12.38
C ASN A 95 -5.04 3.54 10.98
N LEU A 96 -5.32 4.83 10.63
CA LEU A 96 -5.98 5.17 9.36
C LEU A 96 -5.11 4.86 8.14
N LEU A 97 -3.86 5.35 8.12
CA LEU A 97 -2.92 5.08 7.03
C LEU A 97 -2.65 3.58 6.88
N THR A 98 -2.39 2.90 8.00
CA THR A 98 -2.20 1.46 8.03
C THR A 98 -3.43 0.72 7.53
N ARG A 99 -4.63 1.15 7.92
CA ARG A 99 -5.90 0.61 7.44
C ARG A 99 -6.05 0.71 5.93
N GLU A 100 -5.87 1.91 5.35
CA GLU A 100 -5.98 2.14 3.90
C GLU A 100 -5.03 1.21 3.13
N ARG A 101 -3.79 1.08 3.59
CA ARG A 101 -2.80 0.20 2.97
C ARG A 101 -3.17 -1.29 3.12
N LEU A 102 -3.55 -1.73 4.31
CA LEU A 102 -3.95 -3.11 4.58
C LEU A 102 -5.21 -3.53 3.81
N GLN A 103 -6.17 -2.61 3.61
CA GLN A 103 -7.33 -2.88 2.77
C GLN A 103 -6.93 -3.19 1.33
N VAL A 104 -6.01 -2.40 0.75
CA VAL A 104 -5.49 -2.69 -0.60
C VAL A 104 -4.78 -4.04 -0.65
N LEU A 105 -3.93 -4.33 0.36
CA LEU A 105 -3.21 -5.62 0.43
C LEU A 105 -4.17 -6.80 0.55
N ARG A 106 -5.24 -6.67 1.35
CA ARG A 106 -6.30 -7.67 1.44
C ARG A 106 -6.91 -7.98 0.09
N HIS A 107 -7.35 -6.94 -0.65
CA HIS A 107 -7.98 -7.14 -1.96
C HIS A 107 -7.03 -7.78 -2.99
N LEU A 108 -5.72 -7.46 -2.90
CA LEU A 108 -4.71 -8.12 -3.73
C LEU A 108 -4.52 -9.60 -3.35
N MET A 109 -4.59 -9.95 -2.06
CA MET A 109 -4.47 -11.33 -1.56
C MET A 109 -5.71 -12.17 -1.90
N GLU A 110 -6.90 -11.58 -1.84
CA GLU A 110 -8.17 -12.22 -2.20
C GLU A 110 -8.36 -12.37 -3.71
N ASP A 111 -7.38 -11.94 -4.51
CA ASP A 111 -7.38 -12.02 -5.96
C ASP A 111 -8.62 -11.38 -6.62
N GLN A 112 -9.12 -10.32 -6.03
CA GLN A 112 -10.19 -9.51 -6.59
C GLN A 112 -9.73 -8.79 -7.86
N ASN A 113 -10.56 -7.97 -8.43
CA ASN A 113 -10.20 -7.11 -9.56
C ASN A 113 -10.45 -5.65 -9.20
N GLY A 114 -9.62 -4.75 -9.69
CA GLY A 114 -9.81 -3.34 -9.38
C GLY A 114 -8.76 -2.40 -9.92
N VAL A 115 -8.89 -1.15 -9.50
CA VAL A 115 -7.93 -0.09 -9.75
C VAL A 115 -7.30 0.32 -8.43
N VAL A 116 -5.98 0.34 -8.39
CA VAL A 116 -5.24 0.92 -7.28
C VAL A 116 -4.56 2.19 -7.76
N VAL A 117 -4.81 3.29 -7.09
CA VAL A 117 -4.17 4.58 -7.33
C VAL A 117 -3.13 4.82 -6.24
N THR A 118 -1.93 5.23 -6.63
CA THR A 118 -0.83 5.54 -5.71
C THR A 118 0.08 6.63 -6.28
N THR A 119 1.03 7.07 -5.46
CA THR A 119 2.06 8.02 -5.87
C THR A 119 3.40 7.31 -6.11
N MET A 120 4.39 8.01 -6.68
CA MET A 120 5.72 7.44 -6.93
C MET A 120 6.40 7.00 -5.64
N ASP A 121 6.30 7.79 -4.59
CA ASP A 121 6.85 7.50 -3.26
C ASP A 121 6.21 6.27 -2.62
N GLY A 122 4.91 6.02 -2.86
CA GLY A 122 4.25 4.76 -2.44
C GLY A 122 4.83 3.50 -3.09
N LEU A 123 5.51 3.62 -4.24
CA LEU A 123 6.22 2.51 -4.88
C LEU A 123 7.65 2.33 -4.37
N MET A 124 8.22 3.35 -3.72
CA MET A 124 9.63 3.35 -3.31
C MET A 124 9.87 2.60 -1.99
N ASP A 125 8.83 2.35 -1.21
CA ASP A 125 8.93 1.62 0.06
C ASP A 125 9.49 0.20 -0.11
N HIS A 126 10.32 -0.23 0.84
CA HIS A 126 10.68 -1.62 1.02
C HIS A 126 9.56 -2.36 1.75
N LEU A 127 8.94 -3.32 1.09
CA LEU A 127 7.83 -4.12 1.60
C LEU A 127 8.22 -5.60 1.68
N LEU A 128 7.47 -6.36 2.49
CA LEU A 128 7.56 -7.83 2.46
C LEU A 128 6.83 -8.38 1.22
N PRO A 129 7.29 -9.51 0.63
CA PRO A 129 6.50 -10.21 -0.36
C PRO A 129 5.08 -10.49 0.13
N LEU A 130 4.06 -10.29 -0.71
CA LEU A 130 2.64 -10.43 -0.34
C LEU A 130 2.31 -11.79 0.30
N ARG A 131 2.99 -12.85 -0.16
CA ARG A 131 2.90 -14.21 0.42
C ARG A 131 3.21 -14.25 1.91
N CYS A 132 4.15 -13.42 2.40
CA CYS A 132 4.52 -13.39 3.81
C CYS A 132 3.36 -12.91 4.69
N MET A 133 2.54 -12.00 4.18
CA MET A 133 1.33 -11.55 4.87
C MET A 133 0.21 -12.58 4.73
N GLN A 134 0.03 -13.16 3.53
CA GLN A 134 -0.99 -14.16 3.25
C GLN A 134 -0.85 -15.39 4.16
N GLU A 135 0.38 -15.83 4.44
CA GLU A 135 0.68 -16.93 5.37
C GLU A 135 0.32 -16.62 6.83
N GLN A 136 0.02 -15.37 7.16
CA GLN A 136 -0.29 -14.91 8.51
C GLN A 136 -1.80 -14.70 8.76
N VAL A 137 -2.62 -14.77 7.72
CA VAL A 137 -4.07 -14.65 7.84
C VAL A 137 -4.62 -15.79 8.68
N LEU A 138 -5.47 -15.48 9.65
CA LEU A 138 -6.13 -16.48 10.50
C LEU A 138 -7.54 -16.70 9.98
N HIS A 139 -7.82 -17.90 9.55
CA HIS A 139 -9.16 -18.33 9.16
C HIS A 139 -9.91 -18.91 10.37
N LEU A 140 -11.17 -18.57 10.52
CA LEU A 140 -12.05 -19.06 11.54
C LEU A 140 -13.44 -19.35 10.99
N GLU A 141 -13.99 -20.53 11.33
CA GLU A 141 -15.33 -20.95 10.96
C GLU A 141 -16.13 -21.45 12.17
N THR A 142 -17.45 -21.38 12.07
CA THR A 142 -18.35 -21.92 13.09
C THR A 142 -18.19 -23.44 13.21
N GLY A 143 -18.12 -23.97 14.44
CA GLY A 143 -17.87 -25.39 14.71
C GLY A 143 -16.40 -25.78 14.81
N GLN A 144 -15.46 -24.84 14.54
CA GLN A 144 -14.03 -25.09 14.68
C GLN A 144 -13.60 -25.11 16.17
N GLU A 145 -12.67 -25.97 16.53
CA GLU A 145 -11.99 -25.90 17.84
C GLU A 145 -10.99 -24.75 17.88
N LEU A 146 -11.03 -23.95 18.95
CA LEU A 146 -10.20 -22.75 19.11
C LEU A 146 -9.56 -22.73 20.52
N ASP A 147 -8.22 -22.71 20.54
CA ASP A 147 -7.45 -22.43 21.76
C ASP A 147 -7.33 -20.92 21.98
N LEU A 148 -8.15 -20.38 22.88
CA LEU A 148 -8.16 -18.93 23.20
C LEU A 148 -6.80 -18.42 23.68
N GLU A 149 -6.01 -19.20 24.41
CA GLU A 149 -4.70 -18.74 24.90
C GLU A 149 -3.70 -18.64 23.74
N ALA A 150 -3.71 -19.60 22.82
CA ALA A 150 -2.90 -19.56 21.63
C ALA A 150 -3.33 -18.37 20.72
N TRP A 151 -4.64 -18.12 20.58
CA TRP A 151 -5.16 -17.02 19.79
C TRP A 151 -4.82 -15.65 20.36
N LYS A 152 -4.86 -15.46 21.68
CA LYS A 152 -4.40 -14.20 22.32
C LYS A 152 -2.97 -13.87 21.96
N LEU A 153 -2.08 -14.86 22.03
CA LEU A 153 -0.68 -14.67 21.66
C LEU A 153 -0.54 -14.37 20.18
N ARG A 154 -1.29 -15.09 19.36
CA ARG A 154 -1.23 -14.93 17.91
C ARG A 154 -1.77 -13.57 17.45
N LEU A 155 -2.87 -13.09 18.01
CA LEU A 155 -3.40 -11.74 17.72
C LEU A 155 -2.41 -10.65 18.13
N ALA A 156 -1.75 -10.77 19.27
CA ALA A 156 -0.70 -9.84 19.66
C ALA A 156 0.49 -9.87 18.67
N GLU A 157 0.94 -11.06 18.20
CA GLU A 157 1.95 -11.20 17.16
C GLU A 157 1.52 -10.56 15.83
N LEU A 158 0.22 -10.56 15.51
CA LEU A 158 -0.36 -9.91 14.33
C LEU A 158 -0.52 -8.38 14.48
N GLY A 159 -0.13 -7.81 15.62
CA GLY A 159 -0.17 -6.36 15.86
C GLY A 159 -1.47 -5.86 16.49
N TYR A 160 -2.37 -6.74 16.93
CA TYR A 160 -3.57 -6.33 17.66
C TYR A 160 -3.27 -5.98 19.10
N GLU A 161 -3.83 -4.89 19.59
CA GLU A 161 -3.72 -4.46 20.98
C GLU A 161 -4.79 -5.15 21.85
N ARG A 162 -4.35 -5.72 22.97
CA ARG A 162 -5.28 -6.33 23.92
C ARG A 162 -5.90 -5.27 24.83
N MET A 163 -7.21 -5.16 24.81
CA MET A 163 -7.99 -4.22 25.62
C MET A 163 -8.98 -4.96 26.54
N PRO A 164 -9.42 -4.32 27.65
CA PRO A 164 -10.52 -4.86 28.45
C PRO A 164 -11.84 -4.99 27.69
N GLN A 165 -12.08 -4.08 26.75
CA GLN A 165 -13.20 -4.03 25.81
C GLN A 165 -12.69 -3.38 24.52
N VAL A 166 -13.16 -3.88 23.37
CA VAL A 166 -12.84 -3.29 22.06
C VAL A 166 -13.62 -1.97 21.93
N ASP A 167 -12.89 -0.89 21.67
CA ASP A 167 -13.41 0.46 21.41
C ASP A 167 -12.84 1.10 20.14
N GLY A 168 -11.91 0.42 19.46
CA GLY A 168 -11.26 0.89 18.24
C GLY A 168 -10.71 -0.24 17.37
N MET A 169 -10.39 0.12 16.14
CA MET A 169 -9.75 -0.79 15.18
C MET A 169 -8.37 -1.22 15.64
N GLY A 170 -7.96 -2.44 15.29
CA GLY A 170 -6.68 -3.02 15.69
C GLY A 170 -6.66 -3.54 17.12
N GLN A 171 -7.81 -3.63 17.77
CA GLN A 171 -7.95 -4.10 19.15
C GLN A 171 -8.62 -5.46 19.23
N PHE A 172 -8.32 -6.20 20.30
CA PHE A 172 -9.06 -7.39 20.68
C PHE A 172 -9.30 -7.46 22.20
N SER A 173 -10.34 -8.18 22.60
CA SER A 173 -10.71 -8.41 23.98
C SER A 173 -11.13 -9.86 24.20
N VAL A 174 -10.76 -10.44 25.34
CA VAL A 174 -11.23 -11.77 25.72
C VAL A 174 -11.87 -11.73 27.10
N ARG A 175 -13.12 -12.18 27.17
CA ARG A 175 -13.95 -12.21 28.41
C ARG A 175 -14.69 -13.54 28.53
N GLY A 176 -14.17 -14.45 29.36
CA GLY A 176 -14.73 -15.81 29.44
C GLY A 176 -14.53 -16.54 28.11
N GLY A 177 -15.61 -17.08 27.56
CA GLY A 177 -15.63 -17.71 26.23
C GLY A 177 -15.94 -16.77 25.07
N ILE A 178 -15.75 -15.46 25.22
CA ILE A 178 -16.02 -14.46 24.19
C ILE A 178 -14.71 -13.82 23.76
N LEU A 179 -14.45 -13.82 22.45
CA LEU A 179 -13.36 -13.12 21.80
C LEU A 179 -13.94 -12.05 20.88
N ASP A 180 -13.70 -10.78 21.22
CA ASP A 180 -14.03 -9.63 20.38
C ASP A 180 -12.78 -9.15 19.67
N ILE A 181 -12.87 -8.90 18.35
CA ILE A 181 -11.76 -8.39 17.51
C ILE A 181 -12.30 -7.30 16.61
N TYR A 182 -11.54 -6.20 16.45
CA TYR A 182 -11.84 -5.21 15.42
C TYR A 182 -10.70 -5.13 14.39
N PRO A 183 -10.79 -5.93 13.32
CA PRO A 183 -9.77 -5.90 12.27
C PRO A 183 -9.70 -4.54 11.58
N LEU A 184 -8.50 -4.13 11.15
CA LEU A 184 -8.31 -2.91 10.34
C LEU A 184 -8.93 -3.04 8.94
N THR A 185 -9.12 -4.25 8.47
CA THR A 185 -9.68 -4.54 7.15
C THR A 185 -11.21 -4.60 7.11
N GLU A 186 -11.86 -4.60 8.29
CA GLU A 186 -13.31 -4.72 8.40
C GLU A 186 -13.97 -3.37 8.80
N GLU A 187 -15.23 -3.19 8.40
CA GLU A 187 -16.03 -2.02 8.79
C GLU A 187 -16.60 -2.13 10.20
N LEU A 188 -16.81 -3.35 10.67
CA LEU A 188 -17.42 -3.65 11.95
C LEU A 188 -16.55 -4.62 12.76
N PRO A 189 -16.53 -4.50 14.09
CA PRO A 189 -15.91 -5.49 14.95
C PRO A 189 -16.67 -6.81 14.92
N VAL A 190 -15.95 -7.88 15.21
CA VAL A 190 -16.46 -9.25 15.20
C VAL A 190 -16.41 -9.83 16.60
N ARG A 191 -17.48 -10.49 17.00
CA ARG A 191 -17.60 -11.25 18.24
C ARG A 191 -17.69 -12.73 17.94
N ILE A 192 -16.80 -13.48 18.55
CA ILE A 192 -16.69 -14.93 18.46
C ILE A 192 -17.07 -15.49 19.84
N GLU A 193 -18.13 -16.28 19.89
CA GLU A 193 -18.58 -16.94 21.12
C GLU A 193 -18.19 -18.40 21.05
N LEU A 194 -17.65 -18.92 22.18
CA LEU A 194 -17.21 -20.29 22.30
C LEU A 194 -18.11 -21.05 23.28
N TRP A 195 -18.44 -22.27 22.87
CA TRP A 195 -18.97 -23.27 23.79
C TRP A 195 -17.82 -24.23 24.16
N ASP A 196 -17.29 -24.09 25.38
CA ASP A 196 -16.05 -24.71 25.81
C ASP A 196 -14.86 -24.29 24.90
N THR A 197 -14.44 -25.13 23.99
CA THR A 197 -13.38 -24.84 23.01
C THR A 197 -13.88 -24.71 21.57
N GLU A 198 -15.15 -24.98 21.31
CA GLU A 198 -15.74 -24.94 19.98
C GLU A 198 -16.37 -23.57 19.69
N VAL A 199 -16.16 -23.04 18.49
CA VAL A 199 -16.78 -21.79 18.02
C VAL A 199 -18.27 -22.01 17.81
N ASP A 200 -19.09 -21.48 18.72
CA ASP A 200 -20.55 -21.57 18.66
C ASP A 200 -21.15 -20.58 17.67
N SER A 201 -20.64 -19.35 17.65
CA SER A 201 -21.12 -18.33 16.71
C SER A 201 -20.07 -17.25 16.43
N ILE A 202 -20.16 -16.69 15.22
CA ILE A 202 -19.38 -15.54 14.74
C ILE A 202 -20.39 -14.46 14.35
N ARG A 203 -20.24 -13.22 14.87
CA ARG A 203 -21.18 -12.12 14.62
C ARG A 203 -20.47 -10.79 14.53
N THR A 204 -20.88 -9.92 13.60
CA THR A 204 -20.53 -8.51 13.68
C THR A 204 -21.37 -7.82 14.76
N PHE A 205 -20.85 -6.76 15.35
CA PHE A 205 -21.57 -6.00 16.36
C PHE A 205 -21.27 -4.49 16.29
N ASP A 206 -22.16 -3.70 16.80
CA ASP A 206 -22.03 -2.25 16.92
C ASP A 206 -21.25 -1.87 18.18
N LEU A 207 -20.22 -1.03 18.06
CA LEU A 207 -19.32 -0.66 19.15
C LEU A 207 -20.03 0.04 20.31
N GLU A 208 -20.98 0.95 19.99
CA GLU A 208 -21.63 1.77 21.02
C GLU A 208 -22.70 0.96 21.80
N SER A 209 -23.57 0.30 21.06
CA SER A 209 -24.67 -0.47 21.66
C SER A 209 -24.29 -1.88 22.08
N GLN A 210 -23.15 -2.41 21.61
CA GLN A 210 -22.70 -3.80 21.81
C GLN A 210 -23.66 -4.85 21.27
N ARG A 211 -24.61 -4.47 20.40
CA ARG A 211 -25.60 -5.36 19.82
C ARG A 211 -25.06 -6.02 18.55
N SER A 212 -25.36 -7.29 18.38
CA SER A 212 -25.08 -8.03 17.16
C SER A 212 -25.86 -7.45 15.99
N ILE A 213 -25.19 -7.37 14.83
CA ILE A 213 -25.75 -6.86 13.57
C ILE A 213 -26.01 -8.02 12.61
N GLU A 214 -24.97 -8.79 12.30
CA GLU A 214 -25.01 -9.86 11.31
C GLU A 214 -24.32 -11.12 11.85
N GLN A 215 -24.84 -12.29 11.50
CA GLN A 215 -24.20 -13.57 11.77
C GLN A 215 -23.37 -13.99 10.57
N LEU A 216 -22.14 -14.44 10.84
CA LEU A 216 -21.19 -14.94 9.86
C LEU A 216 -21.00 -16.44 10.06
N GLU A 217 -20.71 -17.18 8.99
CA GLU A 217 -20.31 -18.58 9.06
C GLU A 217 -18.80 -18.71 9.24
N GLU A 218 -18.04 -17.82 8.61
CA GLU A 218 -16.58 -17.78 8.64
C GLU A 218 -16.05 -16.35 8.60
N ILE A 219 -14.81 -16.15 8.97
CA ILE A 219 -14.09 -14.88 8.87
C ILE A 219 -12.58 -15.09 8.73
N ASP A 220 -11.94 -14.25 7.92
CA ASP A 220 -10.49 -14.12 7.81
C ASP A 220 -10.00 -12.92 8.60
N ILE A 221 -9.11 -13.15 9.56
CA ILE A 221 -8.49 -12.10 10.38
C ILE A 221 -7.11 -11.81 9.78
N TYR A 222 -6.99 -10.65 9.15
CA TYR A 222 -5.75 -10.14 8.59
C TYR A 222 -4.88 -9.49 9.67
N PRO A 223 -3.55 -9.46 9.51
CA PRO A 223 -2.69 -8.70 10.42
C PRO A 223 -3.10 -7.24 10.55
N ALA A 224 -2.93 -6.66 11.74
CA ALA A 224 -3.12 -5.25 12.02
C ALA A 224 -1.86 -4.41 11.73
N THR A 225 -0.83 -5.02 11.15
CA THR A 225 0.44 -4.41 10.75
C THR A 225 0.92 -5.00 9.44
N GLU A 226 1.67 -4.22 8.65
CA GLU A 226 2.27 -4.71 7.39
C GLU A 226 3.48 -5.63 7.62
N ILE A 227 4.07 -5.60 8.80
CA ILE A 227 5.25 -6.41 9.14
C ILE A 227 4.91 -7.32 10.31
N VAL A 228 4.75 -8.59 10.02
CA VAL A 228 4.62 -9.65 11.03
C VAL A 228 5.90 -10.46 11.05
N LEU A 229 6.52 -10.55 12.21
CA LEU A 229 7.74 -11.30 12.41
C LEU A 229 7.46 -12.68 12.98
N THR A 230 8.01 -13.71 12.36
CA THR A 230 8.12 -15.01 13.01
C THR A 230 9.14 -14.95 14.14
N LYS A 231 9.01 -15.81 15.16
CA LYS A 231 9.98 -15.90 16.28
C LYS A 231 11.43 -16.06 15.78
N LYS A 232 11.63 -16.77 14.68
CA LYS A 232 12.95 -16.96 14.06
C LYS A 232 13.46 -15.65 13.46
N GLN A 233 12.66 -14.96 12.67
CA GLN A 233 13.02 -13.67 12.07
C GLN A 233 13.30 -12.61 13.13
N ALA A 234 12.47 -12.53 14.18
CA ALA A 234 12.68 -11.62 15.30
C ALA A 234 14.05 -11.85 15.95
N ARG A 235 14.37 -13.11 16.31
CA ARG A 235 15.65 -13.47 16.94
C ARG A 235 16.84 -13.15 16.04
N GLU A 236 16.82 -13.58 14.78
CA GLU A 236 17.91 -13.32 13.84
C GLU A 236 18.09 -11.83 13.54
N GLY A 237 16.98 -11.06 13.46
CA GLY A 237 16.98 -9.62 13.27
C GLY A 237 17.59 -8.89 14.48
N ILE A 238 17.17 -9.24 15.68
CA ILE A 238 17.72 -8.69 16.93
C ILE A 238 19.24 -8.93 17.02
N GLU A 239 19.71 -10.12 16.68
CA GLU A 239 21.16 -10.42 16.67
C GLU A 239 21.92 -9.52 15.69
N ARG A 240 21.38 -9.29 14.48
CA ARG A 240 21.98 -8.39 13.48
C ARG A 240 21.98 -6.94 13.97
N ILE A 241 20.86 -6.46 14.49
CA ILE A 241 20.72 -5.09 15.03
C ILE A 241 21.72 -4.86 16.17
N ARG A 242 21.78 -5.78 17.15
CA ARG A 242 22.73 -5.68 18.29
C ARG A 242 24.19 -5.72 17.84
N SER A 243 24.51 -6.58 16.87
CA SER A 243 25.89 -6.68 16.33
C SER A 243 26.30 -5.39 15.63
N GLU A 244 25.47 -4.84 14.74
CA GLU A 244 25.76 -3.58 14.04
C GLU A 244 25.81 -2.38 14.99
N ALA A 245 24.88 -2.31 15.94
CA ALA A 245 24.84 -1.24 16.95
C ALA A 245 26.12 -1.21 17.80
N LYS A 246 26.65 -2.38 18.18
CA LYS A 246 27.91 -2.46 18.93
C LYS A 246 29.07 -1.87 18.12
N VAL A 247 29.24 -2.31 16.87
CA VAL A 247 30.30 -1.82 15.97
C VAL A 247 30.15 -0.31 15.72
N PHE A 248 28.92 0.15 15.47
CA PHE A 248 28.64 1.56 15.20
C PHE A 248 28.88 2.45 16.43
N ALA A 249 28.45 2.02 17.63
CA ALA A 249 28.70 2.73 18.87
C ALA A 249 30.20 2.80 19.23
N GLU A 250 30.99 1.74 18.96
CA GLU A 250 32.45 1.76 19.13
C GLU A 250 33.09 2.77 18.16
N LYS A 251 32.65 2.85 16.91
CA LYS A 251 33.10 3.84 15.92
C LYS A 251 32.83 5.26 16.40
N LEU A 252 31.60 5.54 16.87
CA LEU A 252 31.21 6.87 17.39
C LEU A 252 32.06 7.27 18.60
N ARG A 253 32.32 6.35 19.54
CA ARG A 253 33.20 6.62 20.68
C ARG A 253 34.65 6.95 20.26
N ALA A 254 35.18 6.23 19.27
CA ALA A 254 36.52 6.49 18.72
C ALA A 254 36.59 7.88 18.06
N GLN A 255 35.49 8.40 17.57
CA GLN A 255 35.33 9.76 17.00
C GLN A 255 34.97 10.82 18.06
N GLN A 256 34.96 10.50 19.34
CA GLN A 256 34.58 11.34 20.48
C GLN A 256 33.07 11.72 20.51
N ASN A 257 32.23 11.07 19.72
CA ASN A 257 30.76 11.25 19.68
C ASN A 257 30.10 10.32 20.73
N THR A 258 30.37 10.61 22.01
CA THR A 258 29.95 9.71 23.12
C THR A 258 28.45 9.77 23.37
N GLU A 259 27.82 10.93 23.19
CA GLU A 259 26.38 11.11 23.35
C GLU A 259 25.59 10.35 22.29
N GLU A 260 26.06 10.40 21.05
CA GLU A 260 25.47 9.68 19.92
C GLU A 260 25.59 8.17 20.12
N ALA A 261 26.77 7.71 20.60
CA ALA A 261 26.98 6.29 20.92
C ALA A 261 26.05 5.80 22.04
N TYR A 262 25.80 6.64 23.05
CA TYR A 262 24.86 6.31 24.12
C TYR A 262 23.41 6.27 23.61
N ARG A 263 23.02 7.26 22.80
CA ARG A 263 21.69 7.37 22.21
C ARG A 263 21.31 6.15 21.37
N ILE A 264 22.17 5.79 20.40
CA ILE A 264 21.88 4.62 19.54
C ILE A 264 21.82 3.31 20.34
N SER A 265 22.68 3.19 21.37
CA SER A 265 22.66 2.02 22.26
C SER A 265 21.33 1.93 23.03
N GLY A 266 20.79 3.07 23.47
CA GLY A 266 19.50 3.16 24.15
C GLY A 266 18.33 2.79 23.24
N ILE A 267 18.30 3.35 22.02
CA ILE A 267 17.26 3.06 21.01
C ILE A 267 17.23 1.56 20.66
N VAL A 268 18.40 0.98 20.42
CA VAL A 268 18.52 -0.45 20.08
C VAL A 268 18.11 -1.33 21.25
N LYS A 269 18.48 -0.97 22.48
CA LYS A 269 18.05 -1.69 23.67
C LYS A 269 16.54 -1.70 23.82
N GLU A 270 15.93 -0.54 23.79
CA GLU A 270 14.46 -0.40 23.90
C GLU A 270 13.71 -1.18 22.81
N LEU A 271 14.15 -1.06 21.54
CA LEU A 271 13.58 -1.82 20.44
C LEU A 271 13.66 -3.33 20.66
N THR A 272 14.87 -3.82 20.96
CA THR A 272 15.10 -5.27 21.04
C THR A 272 14.43 -5.89 22.25
N GLU A 273 14.40 -5.22 23.39
CA GLU A 273 13.65 -5.63 24.58
C GLU A 273 12.15 -5.66 24.27
N GLY A 274 11.61 -4.62 23.60
CA GLY A 274 10.21 -4.57 23.21
C GLY A 274 9.77 -5.68 22.27
N ILE A 275 10.62 -6.07 21.32
CA ILE A 275 10.34 -7.21 20.44
C ILE A 275 10.43 -8.54 21.20
N GLU A 276 11.43 -8.73 22.07
CA GLU A 276 11.59 -9.93 22.88
C GLU A 276 10.42 -10.13 23.87
N GLU A 277 9.89 -9.05 24.42
CA GLU A 277 8.74 -9.06 25.32
C GLU A 277 7.39 -9.12 24.60
N GLY A 278 7.38 -8.97 23.26
CA GLY A 278 6.20 -9.13 22.41
C GLY A 278 5.22 -7.95 22.44
N TRP A 279 5.64 -6.77 22.98
CA TRP A 279 4.76 -5.60 23.06
C TRP A 279 5.05 -4.51 22.00
N LYS A 280 6.17 -4.59 21.29
CA LYS A 280 6.50 -3.61 20.25
C LYS A 280 6.37 -4.22 18.86
N GLN A 281 5.23 -3.98 18.21
CA GLN A 281 4.95 -4.35 16.84
C GLN A 281 4.91 -3.13 15.88
N THR A 282 4.88 -1.91 16.43
CA THR A 282 4.86 -0.66 15.64
C THR A 282 6.26 -0.15 15.33
N GLY A 283 6.41 0.50 14.17
CA GLY A 283 7.68 1.11 13.73
C GLY A 283 8.75 0.13 13.26
N LEU A 284 8.37 -1.13 12.99
CA LEU A 284 9.30 -2.14 12.46
C LEU A 284 9.71 -1.86 11.01
N ASP A 285 8.96 -1.03 10.30
CA ASP A 285 9.27 -0.61 8.92
C ASP A 285 10.67 -0.02 8.79
N ALA A 286 11.08 0.80 9.75
CA ALA A 286 12.42 1.38 9.79
C ALA A 286 13.54 0.34 9.99
N TRP A 287 13.18 -0.89 10.33
CA TRP A 287 14.10 -1.98 10.65
C TRP A 287 13.92 -3.20 9.74
N ILE A 288 13.10 -3.09 8.70
CA ILE A 288 12.71 -4.20 7.82
C ILE A 288 13.94 -4.94 7.24
N SER A 289 15.00 -4.22 6.88
CA SER A 289 16.25 -4.77 6.32
C SER A 289 16.98 -5.72 7.27
N TYR A 290 16.77 -5.58 8.58
CA TYR A 290 17.37 -6.48 9.57
C TYR A 290 16.59 -7.76 9.75
N PHE A 291 15.28 -7.72 9.57
CA PHE A 291 14.41 -8.88 9.75
C PHE A 291 14.27 -9.71 8.48
N ASN A 292 14.28 -9.06 7.32
CA ASN A 292 14.05 -9.71 6.04
C ASN A 292 15.16 -9.36 5.05
N LYS A 293 15.70 -10.39 4.41
CA LYS A 293 16.72 -10.24 3.36
C LYS A 293 16.12 -9.91 2.00
N GLU A 294 14.88 -10.34 1.80
CA GLU A 294 14.12 -10.12 0.55
C GLU A 294 13.03 -9.09 0.82
N THR A 295 13.13 -7.98 0.15
CA THR A 295 12.09 -6.95 0.11
C THR A 295 11.66 -6.71 -1.32
N VAL A 296 10.46 -6.18 -1.50
CA VAL A 296 9.87 -5.87 -2.80
C VAL A 296 9.29 -4.46 -2.79
N SER A 297 9.13 -3.87 -3.97
CA SER A 297 8.35 -2.65 -4.15
C SER A 297 6.85 -3.00 -4.21
N PHE A 298 5.98 -2.05 -3.91
CA PHE A 298 4.54 -2.21 -4.12
C PHE A 298 4.19 -2.55 -5.58
N LEU A 299 4.98 -2.05 -6.54
CA LEU A 299 4.87 -2.41 -7.96
C LEU A 299 4.99 -3.92 -8.22
N ASP A 300 5.75 -4.63 -7.40
CA ASP A 300 6.02 -6.07 -7.60
C ASP A 300 4.83 -6.95 -7.20
N TYR A 301 3.84 -6.42 -6.48
CA TYR A 301 2.57 -7.12 -6.17
C TYR A 301 1.66 -7.29 -7.38
N PHE A 302 1.90 -6.52 -8.46
CA PHE A 302 1.10 -6.57 -9.67
C PHE A 302 1.74 -7.51 -10.70
N ASP A 303 1.11 -8.67 -10.90
CA ASP A 303 1.55 -9.65 -11.89
C ASP A 303 1.45 -9.05 -13.31
N PRO A 304 2.54 -9.08 -14.11
CA PRO A 304 2.54 -8.56 -15.47
C PRO A 304 1.48 -9.17 -16.41
N GLU A 305 1.11 -10.43 -16.19
CA GLU A 305 0.09 -11.10 -17.01
C GLU A 305 -1.34 -10.67 -16.67
N ARG A 306 -1.54 -10.15 -15.47
CA ARG A 306 -2.85 -9.85 -14.90
C ARG A 306 -3.09 -8.36 -14.67
N SER A 307 -2.06 -7.52 -14.88
CA SER A 307 -2.11 -6.11 -14.52
C SER A 307 -1.73 -5.21 -15.69
N MET A 308 -2.28 -4.01 -15.68
CA MET A 308 -1.83 -2.87 -16.48
C MET A 308 -1.29 -1.78 -15.57
N ILE A 309 -0.15 -1.20 -15.94
CA ILE A 309 0.46 -0.11 -15.19
C ILE A 309 0.28 1.18 -15.98
N PHE A 310 -0.22 2.22 -15.33
CA PHE A 310 -0.37 3.55 -15.89
C PHE A 310 0.50 4.54 -15.12
N LEU A 311 1.40 5.23 -15.81
CA LEU A 311 2.21 6.29 -15.22
C LEU A 311 1.67 7.64 -15.72
N ASP A 312 0.99 8.38 -14.84
CA ASP A 312 0.42 9.70 -15.14
C ASP A 312 1.50 10.78 -15.01
N GLU A 313 1.78 11.49 -16.10
CA GLU A 313 2.84 12.49 -16.22
C GLU A 313 4.24 12.00 -15.79
N PRO A 314 4.84 11.04 -16.51
CA PRO A 314 6.05 10.32 -16.10
C PRO A 314 7.25 11.21 -15.75
N LEU A 315 7.39 12.40 -16.34
CA LEU A 315 8.46 13.33 -15.99
C LEU A 315 8.25 13.93 -14.60
N ARG A 316 7.00 14.29 -14.26
CA ARG A 316 6.66 14.76 -12.93
C ARG A 316 6.83 13.67 -11.88
N LEU A 317 6.45 12.43 -12.21
CA LEU A 317 6.71 11.27 -11.35
C LEU A 317 8.18 11.13 -11.02
N LYS A 318 9.04 11.24 -12.05
CA LYS A 318 10.47 11.15 -11.88
C LYS A 318 11.02 12.29 -11.02
N GLU A 319 10.65 13.54 -11.33
CA GLU A 319 11.09 14.72 -10.60
C GLU A 319 10.68 14.65 -9.11
N GLN A 320 9.44 14.31 -8.84
CA GLN A 320 8.93 14.18 -7.48
C GLN A 320 9.64 13.05 -6.72
N GLY A 321 9.77 11.89 -7.32
CA GLY A 321 10.46 10.77 -6.68
C GLY A 321 11.95 11.04 -6.44
N GLU A 322 12.65 11.72 -7.36
CA GLU A 322 14.05 12.17 -7.17
C GLU A 322 14.15 13.19 -6.01
N ALA A 323 13.15 14.06 -5.84
CA ALA A 323 13.09 15.00 -4.71
C ALA A 323 12.91 14.25 -3.38
N VAL A 324 11.99 13.31 -3.31
CA VAL A 324 11.77 12.44 -2.13
C VAL A 324 13.04 11.63 -1.81
N GLU A 325 13.70 11.06 -2.81
CA GLU A 325 14.96 10.30 -2.63
C GLU A 325 16.08 11.18 -2.06
N LEU A 326 16.19 12.43 -2.53
CA LEU A 326 17.18 13.38 -2.03
C LEU A 326 16.90 13.77 -0.57
N GLU A 327 15.67 14.18 -0.27
CA GLU A 327 15.25 14.59 1.08
C GLU A 327 15.42 13.44 2.09
N PHE A 328 15.02 12.23 1.70
CA PHE A 328 15.20 11.03 2.52
C PHE A 328 16.69 10.81 2.82
N ARG A 329 17.56 10.84 1.80
CA ARG A 329 18.99 10.62 1.97
C ARG A 329 19.60 11.65 2.93
N GLU A 330 19.33 12.95 2.72
CA GLU A 330 19.84 14.03 3.58
C GLU A 330 19.36 13.88 5.04
N SER A 331 18.09 13.53 5.23
CA SER A 331 17.52 13.26 6.54
C SER A 331 18.18 12.06 7.22
N MET A 332 18.38 10.96 6.48
CA MET A 332 19.01 9.75 7.02
C MET A 332 20.48 9.97 7.38
N GLU A 333 21.24 10.71 6.54
CA GLU A 333 22.63 11.08 6.82
C GLU A 333 22.72 11.89 8.11
N HIS A 334 21.89 12.92 8.27
CA HIS A 334 21.84 13.72 9.49
C HIS A 334 21.47 12.92 10.73
N ARG A 335 20.46 12.07 10.65
CA ARG A 335 20.03 11.20 11.76
C ARG A 335 21.09 10.17 12.13
N LEU A 336 21.80 9.64 11.13
CA LEU A 336 22.91 8.70 11.34
C LEU A 336 24.06 9.39 12.10
N GLU A 337 24.47 10.59 11.69
CA GLU A 337 25.50 11.38 12.36
C GLU A 337 25.13 11.67 13.83
N LYS A 338 23.85 11.90 14.10
CA LYS A 338 23.32 12.18 15.44
C LYS A 338 23.04 10.92 16.27
N GLY A 339 23.30 9.72 15.75
CA GLY A 339 23.10 8.47 16.47
C GLY A 339 21.63 8.11 16.71
N TYR A 340 20.72 8.52 15.82
CA TYR A 340 19.31 8.12 15.84
C TYR A 340 19.02 6.87 15.01
N LEU A 341 19.93 6.51 14.11
CA LEU A 341 19.79 5.37 13.19
C LEU A 341 21.05 4.53 13.18
N LEU A 342 20.90 3.28 12.75
CA LEU A 342 22.00 2.42 12.34
C LEU A 342 22.26 2.56 10.81
N PRO A 343 23.51 2.27 10.36
CA PRO A 343 23.84 2.31 8.92
C PRO A 343 22.89 1.51 8.04
N GLY A 344 22.44 0.32 8.47
CA GLY A 344 21.52 -0.52 7.73
C GLY A 344 20.12 0.03 7.51
N GLN A 345 19.77 1.18 8.15
CA GLN A 345 18.50 1.87 7.97
C GLN A 345 18.54 2.96 6.88
N THR A 346 19.70 3.27 6.32
CA THR A 346 19.82 4.35 5.32
C THR A 346 19.31 3.97 3.93
N GLY A 347 19.09 2.68 3.67
CA GLY A 347 18.65 2.16 2.36
C GLY A 347 17.22 1.61 2.41
N LEU A 348 16.25 2.38 2.95
CA LEU A 348 14.85 1.94 3.08
C LEU A 348 13.97 2.32 1.89
N LEU A 349 14.51 3.02 0.89
CA LEU A 349 13.82 3.36 -0.34
C LEU A 349 14.49 2.73 -1.57
N TYR A 350 13.67 2.20 -2.46
CA TYR A 350 14.11 1.87 -3.81
C TYR A 350 14.37 3.16 -4.60
N PRO A 351 15.51 3.27 -5.31
CA PRO A 351 15.77 4.42 -6.17
C PRO A 351 14.72 4.56 -7.27
N VAL A 352 14.30 5.78 -7.58
CA VAL A 352 13.30 6.08 -8.61
C VAL A 352 13.63 5.43 -9.95
N ARG A 353 14.93 5.50 -10.35
CA ARG A 353 15.39 4.87 -11.59
C ARG A 353 15.14 3.36 -11.61
N GLU A 354 15.20 2.70 -10.46
CA GLU A 354 14.96 1.27 -10.35
C GLU A 354 13.47 0.97 -10.48
N ILE A 355 12.60 1.74 -9.81
CA ILE A 355 11.14 1.63 -9.94
C ILE A 355 10.72 1.82 -11.40
N LEU A 356 11.22 2.86 -12.06
CA LEU A 356 10.92 3.11 -13.48
C LEU A 356 11.44 1.98 -14.38
N ALA A 357 12.63 1.43 -14.11
CA ALA A 357 13.15 0.28 -14.85
C ALA A 357 12.33 -0.99 -14.63
N ARG A 358 11.79 -1.22 -13.43
CA ARG A 358 10.88 -2.33 -13.13
C ARG A 358 9.54 -2.14 -13.85
N ALA A 359 8.98 -0.92 -13.84
CA ALA A 359 7.75 -0.60 -14.57
C ALA A 359 7.88 -0.85 -16.09
N GLN A 360 9.01 -0.50 -16.69
CA GLN A 360 9.27 -0.72 -18.12
C GLN A 360 9.30 -2.20 -18.54
N ARG A 361 9.42 -3.13 -17.59
CA ARG A 361 9.37 -4.58 -17.85
C ARG A 361 7.95 -5.15 -17.78
N LYS A 362 6.97 -4.32 -17.43
CA LYS A 362 5.55 -4.67 -17.32
C LYS A 362 4.77 -4.04 -18.47
N ASP A 363 3.53 -4.45 -18.66
CA ASP A 363 2.61 -3.80 -19.59
C ASP A 363 2.28 -2.39 -19.09
N THR A 364 3.03 -1.40 -19.55
CA THR A 364 3.02 -0.02 -19.03
C THR A 364 2.59 0.99 -20.08
N VAL A 365 1.70 1.88 -19.69
CA VAL A 365 1.23 3.03 -20.47
C VAL A 365 1.70 4.32 -19.79
N TYR A 366 2.45 5.14 -20.52
CA TYR A 366 2.79 6.50 -20.11
C TYR A 366 1.71 7.46 -20.60
N LEU A 367 1.09 8.18 -19.68
CA LEU A 367 0.06 9.18 -20.00
C LEU A 367 0.63 10.58 -19.85
N THR A 368 0.59 11.36 -20.93
CA THR A 368 1.07 12.72 -20.93
C THR A 368 0.01 13.66 -21.50
N GLY A 369 -0.22 14.81 -20.88
CA GLY A 369 -1.16 15.81 -21.40
C GLY A 369 -0.70 16.38 -22.75
N LEU A 370 0.60 16.60 -22.91
CA LEU A 370 1.23 17.07 -24.15
C LEU A 370 2.18 16.01 -24.71
N GLU A 371 2.35 16.04 -26.04
CA GLU A 371 3.37 15.19 -26.66
C GLU A 371 4.78 15.68 -26.25
N GLN A 372 5.52 14.79 -25.62
CA GLN A 372 6.86 15.09 -25.12
C GLN A 372 7.77 13.86 -25.19
N LYS A 373 9.08 14.11 -25.21
CA LYS A 373 10.06 13.04 -25.07
C LYS A 373 10.19 12.65 -23.61
N LEU A 374 10.37 11.36 -23.34
CA LEU A 374 10.57 10.79 -22.01
C LEU A 374 12.03 10.30 -21.85
N PRO A 375 12.97 11.19 -21.44
CA PRO A 375 14.38 10.82 -21.34
C PRO A 375 14.60 9.71 -20.31
N GLY A 376 15.30 8.64 -20.73
CA GLY A 376 15.59 7.49 -19.88
C GLY A 376 14.44 6.49 -19.75
N MET A 377 13.34 6.69 -20.49
CA MET A 377 12.22 5.76 -20.55
C MET A 377 12.06 5.22 -21.95
N THR A 378 12.03 3.91 -22.09
CA THR A 378 11.80 3.24 -23.37
C THR A 378 10.34 3.38 -23.77
N THR A 379 10.09 3.77 -25.02
CA THR A 379 8.74 3.88 -25.59
C THR A 379 8.75 3.20 -26.94
N GLU A 380 8.02 2.10 -27.08
CA GLU A 380 7.94 1.33 -28.33
C GLU A 380 7.02 2.00 -29.35
N LYS A 381 5.91 2.56 -28.88
CA LYS A 381 4.91 3.19 -29.73
C LYS A 381 4.31 4.42 -29.03
N ARG A 382 3.92 5.40 -29.87
CA ARG A 382 3.25 6.62 -29.41
C ARG A 382 1.90 6.76 -30.06
N PHE A 383 0.92 7.16 -29.27
CA PHE A 383 -0.44 7.43 -29.69
C PHE A 383 -0.81 8.85 -29.27
N PHE A 384 -1.47 9.56 -30.16
CA PHE A 384 -1.98 10.90 -29.89
C PHE A 384 -3.50 10.88 -30.04
N PHE A 385 -4.20 11.32 -28.99
CA PHE A 385 -5.66 11.48 -28.99
C PHE A 385 -5.97 12.97 -29.07
N ASP A 386 -6.58 13.42 -30.20
CA ASP A 386 -7.05 14.80 -30.35
C ASP A 386 -8.38 14.97 -29.63
N VAL A 387 -8.29 15.15 -28.30
CA VAL A 387 -9.46 15.32 -27.43
C VAL A 387 -9.53 16.77 -26.97
N ARG A 388 -10.72 17.35 -27.01
CA ARG A 388 -10.95 18.73 -26.59
C ARG A 388 -11.78 18.75 -25.32
N ASN A 389 -11.48 19.69 -24.43
CA ASN A 389 -12.36 19.95 -23.29
C ASN A 389 -13.72 20.48 -23.76
N MET A 390 -14.78 20.04 -23.08
CA MET A 390 -16.11 20.59 -23.31
C MET A 390 -16.13 22.08 -22.97
N ASN A 391 -16.86 22.85 -23.76
CA ASN A 391 -17.08 24.26 -23.44
C ASN A 391 -17.83 24.40 -22.11
N SER A 392 -17.47 25.42 -21.31
CA SER A 392 -18.28 25.79 -20.15
C SER A 392 -19.58 26.42 -20.60
N TYR A 393 -20.66 25.69 -20.39
CA TYR A 393 -21.98 26.15 -20.87
C TYR A 393 -22.66 27.20 -19.99
N GLN A 394 -22.15 27.47 -18.77
CA GLN A 394 -22.62 28.49 -17.82
C GLN A 394 -24.18 28.64 -17.78
N ASN A 395 -24.89 27.51 -17.74
CA ASN A 395 -26.35 27.40 -17.84
C ASN A 395 -26.96 27.78 -19.20
N SER A 396 -26.17 27.91 -20.27
CA SER A 396 -26.71 28.17 -21.63
C SER A 396 -27.05 26.85 -22.34
N PHE A 397 -28.31 26.46 -22.31
CA PHE A 397 -28.81 25.30 -23.05
C PHE A 397 -28.65 25.44 -24.57
N GLU A 398 -28.66 26.66 -25.10
CA GLU A 398 -28.46 26.91 -26.53
C GLU A 398 -27.04 26.52 -26.99
N MET A 399 -26.03 26.84 -26.19
CA MET A 399 -24.65 26.42 -26.46
C MET A 399 -24.50 24.90 -26.38
N LEU A 400 -25.10 24.27 -25.37
CA LEU A 400 -25.07 22.82 -25.21
C LEU A 400 -25.71 22.10 -26.40
N ILE A 401 -26.90 22.56 -26.84
CA ILE A 401 -27.59 21.98 -27.99
C ILE A 401 -26.77 22.12 -29.27
N LYS A 402 -26.10 23.27 -29.46
CA LYS A 402 -25.27 23.52 -30.63
C LYS A 402 -24.03 22.60 -30.68
N ASP A 403 -23.47 22.22 -29.54
CA ASP A 403 -22.31 21.34 -29.46
C ASP A 403 -22.72 19.84 -29.52
N LEU A 404 -23.99 19.51 -29.27
CA LEU A 404 -24.50 18.14 -29.34
C LEU A 404 -25.15 17.80 -30.70
N THR A 405 -25.32 18.77 -31.60
CA THR A 405 -25.89 18.61 -32.97
C THR A 405 -24.82 18.84 -34.02
#